data_2ddb0a9e1d8bcc614445025095cb12a2
#
_entry.id   2ddb0a9e1d8bcc614445025095cb12a2
#
_cell.length_a   1.000
_cell.length_b   1.000
_cell.length_c   1.000
_cell.angle_alpha   90.00
_cell.angle_beta   90.00
_cell.angle_gamma   90.00
#
_symmetry.space_group_name_H-M   'P 1'
#
loop_
_entity.id
_entity.type
_entity.pdbx_description
1 polymer ?
#
loop_
_entity_poly.entity_id
_entity_poly.type
_entity_poly.pdbx_seq_one_letter_code
_entity_poly.pdbx_strand_id
1 'polypeptide(L)'
;MNVVSLFSGCGGLDLGFHNAGFNIIYANDNDKTVWKTFESNLNLTIDKRSITDINSNEIPDAIGIIGGPPCQSWSLAGSMKGTQDKRGQLFYEYVRVIKDKKPIFFVAENVPGIISKTHFPEFLKLISTFSKIGYSINFKQLNSRDYGVPQERKRVIIVGYANSLLEEFNFPSPTHTNNSNSNEKANLPTWVTLQTAIGDLPESIPAQTKNIPNSDLAISNHEYMIGSFSTIYMSRNRRRTWNEQSFTIQAGGRHAPLHPESSGMRKIETDKWEFKGKTPFVKRLSIRECARIQTFPDDFIFYYNKVPEGYKMVGNAVPVKLSEAIAKKIYSDLSKQKQLILSNPNKST
;
A
#
# COMPACT_ATOMS: atom_id res chain seq x y z
N MET A 1 4.64 -12.53 -17.41
CA MET A 1 4.16 -11.19 -17.81
C MET A 1 5.00 -10.15 -17.08
N ASN A 2 5.77 -9.33 -17.84
CA ASN A 2 6.69 -8.35 -17.23
C ASN A 2 5.98 -7.07 -16.84
N VAL A 3 6.31 -6.51 -15.67
CA VAL A 3 5.81 -5.22 -15.20
C VAL A 3 6.94 -4.33 -14.71
N VAL A 4 6.74 -3.02 -14.83
CA VAL A 4 7.59 -1.95 -14.30
C VAL A 4 6.92 -1.40 -13.05
N SER A 5 7.70 -1.18 -11.99
CA SER A 5 7.23 -0.57 -10.74
C SER A 5 7.85 0.82 -10.55
N LEU A 6 7.02 1.82 -10.33
CA LEU A 6 7.42 3.19 -10.07
C LEU A 6 6.93 3.60 -8.67
N PHE A 7 7.75 4.38 -7.94
CA PHE A 7 7.45 4.69 -6.53
C PHE A 7 7.23 3.41 -5.71
N SER A 8 8.13 2.44 -5.91
CA SER A 8 8.01 1.06 -5.43
C SER A 8 7.98 0.95 -3.89
N GLY A 9 8.53 1.94 -3.19
CA GLY A 9 8.69 1.87 -1.73
C GLY A 9 9.49 0.64 -1.31
N CYS A 10 9.05 -0.03 -0.27
CA CYS A 10 9.70 -1.29 0.17
C CYS A 10 9.20 -2.54 -0.59
N GLY A 11 8.36 -2.40 -1.63
CA GLY A 11 7.96 -3.52 -2.49
C GLY A 11 6.66 -4.22 -2.11
N GLY A 12 5.78 -3.61 -1.30
CA GLY A 12 4.51 -4.27 -0.93
C GLY A 12 3.55 -4.49 -2.10
N LEU A 13 3.44 -3.52 -3.01
CA LEU A 13 2.68 -3.65 -4.26
C LEU A 13 3.33 -4.70 -5.17
N ASP A 14 4.65 -4.61 -5.31
CA ASP A 14 5.50 -5.48 -6.13
C ASP A 14 5.38 -6.94 -5.72
N LEU A 15 5.49 -7.22 -4.43
CA LEU A 15 5.39 -8.58 -3.89
C LEU A 15 4.02 -9.20 -4.19
N GLY A 16 2.93 -8.43 -4.08
CA GLY A 16 1.60 -8.92 -4.43
C GLY A 16 1.46 -9.24 -5.92
N PHE A 17 2.05 -8.44 -6.81
CA PHE A 17 2.12 -8.71 -8.24
C PHE A 17 2.98 -9.93 -8.55
N HIS A 18 4.13 -10.06 -7.89
CA HIS A 18 4.99 -11.24 -8.01
C HIS A 18 4.24 -12.52 -7.60
N ASN A 19 3.54 -12.51 -6.47
CA ASN A 19 2.74 -13.64 -6.00
C ASN A 19 1.60 -14.04 -6.97
N ALA A 20 1.11 -13.09 -7.76
CA ALA A 20 0.11 -13.33 -8.79
C ALA A 20 0.69 -13.85 -10.13
N GLY A 21 2.02 -13.99 -10.25
CA GLY A 21 2.71 -14.51 -11.43
C GLY A 21 3.23 -13.45 -12.39
N PHE A 22 3.27 -12.18 -12.00
CA PHE A 22 3.99 -11.13 -12.74
C PHE A 22 5.48 -11.13 -12.40
N ASN A 23 6.30 -10.73 -13.36
CA ASN A 23 7.73 -10.55 -13.19
C ASN A 23 8.05 -9.05 -13.15
N ILE A 24 8.56 -8.56 -12.03
CA ILE A 24 9.00 -7.18 -11.89
C ILE A 24 10.38 -7.07 -12.54
N ILE A 25 10.50 -6.35 -13.65
CA ILE A 25 11.75 -6.24 -14.41
C ILE A 25 12.48 -4.91 -14.18
N TYR A 26 11.82 -3.94 -13.57
CA TYR A 26 12.38 -2.63 -13.24
C TYR A 26 11.61 -2.04 -12.07
N ALA A 27 12.34 -1.41 -11.17
CA ALA A 27 11.76 -0.69 -10.04
C ALA A 27 12.46 0.65 -9.83
N ASN A 28 11.71 1.69 -9.41
CA ASN A 28 12.25 3.00 -9.11
C ASN A 28 11.66 3.56 -7.82
N ASP A 29 12.52 4.04 -6.95
CA ASP A 29 12.17 4.88 -5.79
C ASP A 29 13.39 5.70 -5.34
N ASN A 30 13.23 6.99 -5.11
CA ASN A 30 14.32 7.87 -4.66
C ASN A 30 14.49 7.93 -3.14
N ASP A 31 13.67 7.23 -2.37
CA ASP A 31 13.81 7.17 -0.91
C ASP A 31 14.87 6.16 -0.51
N LYS A 32 16.03 6.66 -0.09
CA LYS A 32 17.16 5.83 0.34
C LYS A 32 16.84 4.84 1.47
N THR A 33 15.78 5.09 2.25
CA THR A 33 15.42 4.20 3.37
C THR A 33 14.81 2.89 2.90
N VAL A 34 14.32 2.79 1.65
CA VAL A 34 13.68 1.58 1.12
C VAL A 34 14.62 0.70 0.30
N TRP A 35 15.72 1.23 -0.26
CA TRP A 35 16.52 0.55 -1.26
C TRP A 35 17.02 -0.84 -0.82
N LYS A 36 17.70 -0.90 0.32
CA LYS A 36 18.25 -2.18 0.82
C LYS A 36 17.13 -3.18 1.10
N THR A 37 16.00 -2.73 1.66
CA THR A 37 14.84 -3.59 1.91
C THR A 37 14.27 -4.14 0.61
N PHE A 38 14.06 -3.29 -0.39
CA PHE A 38 13.55 -3.70 -1.69
C PHE A 38 14.50 -4.69 -2.39
N GLU A 39 15.78 -4.30 -2.55
CA GLU A 39 16.79 -5.10 -3.27
C GLU A 39 17.02 -6.47 -2.64
N SER A 40 17.07 -6.55 -1.31
CA SER A 40 17.33 -7.81 -0.60
C SER A 40 16.16 -8.79 -0.62
N ASN A 41 14.91 -8.31 -0.68
CA ASN A 41 13.74 -9.18 -0.62
C ASN A 41 13.16 -9.53 -2.00
N LEU A 42 13.35 -8.67 -2.99
CA LEU A 42 12.80 -8.88 -4.34
C LEU A 42 13.87 -9.30 -5.37
N ASN A 43 15.13 -9.37 -4.95
CA ASN A 43 16.27 -9.74 -5.78
C ASN A 43 16.33 -8.95 -7.10
N LEU A 44 16.02 -7.67 -7.02
CA LEU A 44 16.01 -6.72 -8.13
C LEU A 44 16.66 -5.41 -7.70
N THR A 45 17.61 -4.92 -8.47
CA THR A 45 18.24 -3.60 -8.24
C THR A 45 17.21 -2.49 -8.51
N ILE A 46 17.08 -1.57 -7.57
CA ILE A 46 16.17 -0.42 -7.69
C ILE A 46 16.90 0.78 -8.32
N ASP A 47 16.27 1.47 -9.25
CA ASP A 47 16.76 2.77 -9.75
C ASP A 47 16.51 3.85 -8.67
N LYS A 48 17.59 4.43 -8.18
CA LYS A 48 17.63 5.32 -7.01
C LYS A 48 17.43 6.79 -7.36
N ARG A 49 17.31 7.10 -8.66
CA ARG A 49 17.12 8.46 -9.14
C ARG A 49 15.70 8.96 -8.90
N SER A 50 15.51 10.27 -8.89
CA SER A 50 14.17 10.83 -9.00
C SER A 50 13.58 10.46 -10.36
N ILE A 51 12.29 10.13 -10.40
CA ILE A 51 11.59 9.85 -11.67
C ILE A 51 11.64 11.05 -12.64
N THR A 52 11.84 12.26 -12.14
CA THR A 52 12.05 13.48 -12.94
C THR A 52 13.37 13.47 -13.72
N ASP A 53 14.35 12.69 -13.25
CA ASP A 53 15.70 12.61 -13.82
C ASP A 53 15.86 11.37 -14.73
N ILE A 54 14.79 10.59 -14.90
CA ILE A 54 14.77 9.38 -15.71
C ILE A 54 14.04 9.66 -17.02
N ASN A 55 14.72 9.45 -18.15
CA ASN A 55 14.06 9.48 -19.44
C ASN A 55 13.22 8.21 -19.62
N SER A 56 12.03 8.32 -20.19
CA SER A 56 11.17 7.16 -20.46
C SER A 56 11.85 6.06 -21.29
N ASN A 57 12.79 6.42 -22.16
CA ASN A 57 13.56 5.46 -22.98
C ASN A 57 14.50 4.57 -22.15
N GLU A 58 14.89 5.01 -20.94
CA GLU A 58 15.72 4.23 -20.01
C GLU A 58 14.90 3.18 -19.25
N ILE A 59 13.59 3.34 -19.20
CA ILE A 59 12.67 2.39 -18.58
C ILE A 59 12.36 1.28 -19.59
N PRO A 60 12.51 0.00 -19.23
CA PRO A 60 12.23 -1.10 -20.16
C PRO A 60 10.73 -1.15 -20.53
N ASP A 61 10.44 -1.70 -21.71
CA ASP A 61 9.07 -1.97 -22.12
C ASP A 61 8.48 -3.13 -21.32
N ALA A 62 7.24 -2.98 -20.91
CA ALA A 62 6.53 -3.97 -20.11
C ALA A 62 5.04 -3.98 -20.45
N ILE A 63 4.39 -5.10 -20.16
CA ILE A 63 2.94 -5.22 -20.35
C ILE A 63 2.14 -4.33 -19.40
N GLY A 64 2.71 -4.03 -18.22
CA GLY A 64 2.07 -3.20 -17.20
C GLY A 64 3.02 -2.28 -16.47
N ILE A 65 2.48 -1.18 -15.94
CA ILE A 65 3.16 -0.26 -15.03
C ILE A 65 2.35 -0.17 -13.75
N ILE A 66 3.00 -0.42 -12.61
CA ILE A 66 2.39 -0.32 -11.28
C ILE A 66 3.07 0.76 -10.45
N GLY A 67 2.36 1.33 -9.46
CA GLY A 67 3.01 2.30 -8.57
C GLY A 67 2.09 2.99 -7.58
N GLY A 68 2.72 3.71 -6.64
CA GLY A 68 2.04 4.54 -5.65
C GLY A 68 2.50 6.01 -5.73
N PRO A 69 2.22 6.74 -6.83
CA PRO A 69 2.70 8.11 -6.97
C PRO A 69 2.15 9.00 -5.85
N PRO A 70 3.00 9.85 -5.22
CA PRO A 70 2.59 10.64 -4.07
C PRO A 70 1.53 11.71 -4.43
N CYS A 71 0.54 11.88 -3.53
CA CYS A 71 -0.60 12.79 -3.68
C CYS A 71 -0.50 14.07 -2.83
N GLN A 72 0.59 14.28 -2.09
CA GLN A 72 0.63 15.28 -1.00
C GLN A 72 0.54 16.75 -1.41
N SER A 73 0.55 17.07 -2.69
CA SER A 73 0.53 18.46 -3.20
C SER A 73 -0.81 18.91 -3.80
N TRP A 74 -1.80 18.05 -3.87
CA TRP A 74 -3.13 18.43 -4.37
C TRP A 74 -3.84 19.42 -3.44
N SER A 75 -3.50 19.43 -2.14
CA SER A 75 -4.05 20.38 -1.16
C SER A 75 -3.56 21.82 -1.35
N LEU A 76 -2.48 22.05 -2.08
CA LEU A 76 -1.90 23.38 -2.31
C LEU A 76 -2.12 23.91 -3.73
N ALA A 77 -2.63 23.08 -4.66
CA ALA A 77 -2.99 23.51 -6.02
C ALA A 77 -4.23 24.45 -6.04
N GLY A 78 -4.96 24.55 -4.92
CA GLY A 78 -6.06 25.50 -4.76
C GLY A 78 -5.64 26.96 -4.64
N SER A 79 -4.37 27.26 -4.44
CA SER A 79 -3.80 28.61 -4.47
C SER A 79 -2.91 28.75 -5.71
N MET A 80 -3.48 29.02 -6.87
CA MET A 80 -2.91 29.54 -8.15
C MET A 80 -1.38 29.43 -8.42
N LYS A 81 -0.65 28.49 -7.80
CA LYS A 81 0.78 28.20 -8.00
C LYS A 81 1.01 26.76 -8.49
N GLY A 82 0.04 26.23 -9.21
CA GLY A 82 -0.07 24.79 -9.60
C GLY A 82 1.07 24.19 -10.43
N THR A 83 2.06 24.95 -10.86
CA THR A 83 3.24 24.47 -11.60
C THR A 83 4.54 24.52 -10.78
N GLN A 84 4.52 25.00 -9.54
CA GLN A 84 5.73 25.18 -8.72
C GLN A 84 5.83 24.20 -7.53
N ASP A 85 4.82 23.39 -7.21
CA ASP A 85 4.94 22.38 -6.16
C ASP A 85 5.54 21.09 -6.75
N LYS A 86 6.80 20.84 -6.43
CA LYS A 86 7.59 19.67 -6.87
C LYS A 86 6.91 18.31 -6.63
N ARG A 87 5.97 18.23 -5.70
CA ARG A 87 5.29 16.96 -5.33
C ARG A 87 4.06 16.66 -6.16
N GLY A 88 3.32 17.67 -6.67
CA GLY A 88 2.26 17.49 -7.66
C GLY A 88 2.78 17.03 -9.00
N GLN A 89 4.01 17.40 -9.31
CA GLN A 89 4.70 16.98 -10.52
C GLN A 89 4.92 15.46 -10.58
N LEU A 90 5.12 14.78 -9.44
CA LEU A 90 5.45 13.35 -9.43
C LEU A 90 4.32 12.45 -9.95
N PHE A 91 3.05 12.82 -9.75
CA PHE A 91 1.96 12.07 -10.35
C PHE A 91 1.91 12.27 -11.88
N TYR A 92 2.22 13.48 -12.36
CA TYR A 92 2.32 13.73 -13.80
C TYR A 92 3.52 13.03 -14.44
N GLU A 93 4.60 12.80 -13.69
CA GLU A 93 5.71 11.95 -14.13
C GLU A 93 5.25 10.49 -14.33
N TYR A 94 4.40 9.98 -13.44
CA TYR A 94 3.76 8.67 -13.64
C TYR A 94 2.92 8.63 -14.92
N VAL A 95 2.13 9.69 -15.18
CA VAL A 95 1.36 9.84 -16.42
C VAL A 95 2.28 9.93 -17.64
N ARG A 96 3.40 10.68 -17.55
CA ARG A 96 4.40 10.80 -18.62
C ARG A 96 4.92 9.43 -19.03
N VAL A 97 5.37 8.63 -18.07
CA VAL A 97 5.91 7.29 -18.37
C VAL A 97 4.83 6.39 -18.99
N ILE A 98 3.59 6.41 -18.52
CA ILE A 98 2.48 5.64 -19.11
C ILE A 98 2.23 6.09 -20.56
N LYS A 99 2.19 7.40 -20.81
CA LYS A 99 1.99 7.96 -22.16
C LYS A 99 3.09 7.52 -23.13
N ASP A 100 4.35 7.53 -22.68
CA ASP A 100 5.50 7.24 -23.52
C ASP A 100 5.65 5.72 -23.74
N LYS A 101 5.45 4.91 -22.70
CA LYS A 101 5.64 3.44 -22.73
C LYS A 101 4.42 2.67 -23.21
N LYS A 102 3.22 3.25 -23.14
CA LYS A 102 1.95 2.67 -23.61
C LYS A 102 1.73 1.22 -23.16
N PRO A 103 1.84 0.92 -21.83
CA PRO A 103 1.60 -0.43 -21.35
C PRO A 103 0.15 -0.87 -21.61
N ILE A 104 -0.10 -2.17 -21.66
CA ILE A 104 -1.46 -2.73 -21.81
C ILE A 104 -2.34 -2.38 -20.61
N PHE A 105 -1.75 -2.32 -19.41
CA PHE A 105 -2.44 -1.87 -18.20
C PHE A 105 -1.53 -1.03 -17.31
N PHE A 106 -2.14 -0.25 -16.44
CA PHE A 106 -1.44 0.34 -15.32
C PHE A 106 -2.28 0.27 -14.03
N VAL A 107 -1.60 0.32 -12.89
CA VAL A 107 -2.22 0.38 -11.56
C VAL A 107 -1.57 1.51 -10.76
N ALA A 108 -2.37 2.47 -10.31
CA ALA A 108 -1.93 3.49 -9.37
C ALA A 108 -2.68 3.34 -8.03
N GLU A 109 -1.93 3.32 -6.92
CA GLU A 109 -2.49 3.29 -5.56
C GLU A 109 -2.40 4.67 -4.93
N ASN A 110 -3.42 5.02 -4.12
CA ASN A 110 -3.39 6.27 -3.37
C ASN A 110 -4.25 6.24 -2.11
N VAL A 111 -4.08 7.25 -1.27
CA VAL A 111 -4.88 7.44 -0.06
C VAL A 111 -6.30 7.93 -0.39
N PRO A 112 -7.32 7.66 0.47
CA PRO A 112 -8.71 8.09 0.22
C PRO A 112 -8.88 9.60 0.03
N GLY A 113 -7.97 10.40 0.57
CA GLY A 113 -7.98 11.85 0.41
C GLY A 113 -8.00 12.33 -1.04
N ILE A 114 -7.48 11.53 -1.99
CA ILE A 114 -7.44 11.91 -3.42
C ILE A 114 -8.84 12.08 -4.03
N ILE A 115 -9.82 11.32 -3.54
CA ILE A 115 -11.23 11.40 -3.96
C ILE A 115 -12.11 12.16 -2.95
N SER A 116 -11.51 12.91 -2.01
CA SER A 116 -12.28 13.76 -1.11
C SER A 116 -13.00 14.86 -1.87
N LYS A 117 -14.08 15.39 -1.31
CA LYS A 117 -14.87 16.46 -1.95
C LYS A 117 -14.00 17.64 -2.45
N THR A 118 -12.98 17.99 -1.69
CA THR A 118 -12.04 19.08 -2.04
C THR A 118 -11.15 18.74 -3.23
N HIS A 119 -10.71 17.48 -3.36
CA HIS A 119 -9.72 17.07 -4.37
C HIS A 119 -10.36 16.39 -5.59
N PHE A 120 -11.64 16.05 -5.51
CA PHE A 120 -12.34 15.31 -6.56
C PHE A 120 -12.30 15.99 -7.94
N PRO A 121 -12.45 17.32 -8.09
CA PRO A 121 -12.36 17.97 -9.39
C PRO A 121 -10.98 17.77 -10.06
N GLU A 122 -9.89 17.87 -9.30
CA GLU A 122 -8.54 17.64 -9.81
C GLU A 122 -8.30 16.16 -10.13
N PHE A 123 -8.85 15.27 -9.31
CA PHE A 123 -8.83 13.84 -9.59
C PHE A 123 -9.51 13.50 -10.91
N LEU A 124 -10.66 14.09 -11.21
CA LEU A 124 -11.35 13.89 -12.50
C LEU A 124 -10.52 14.41 -13.69
N LYS A 125 -9.78 15.52 -13.54
CA LYS A 125 -8.85 15.98 -14.57
C LYS A 125 -7.75 14.96 -14.84
N LEU A 126 -7.21 14.34 -13.79
CA LEU A 126 -6.23 13.26 -13.91
C LEU A 126 -6.81 12.06 -14.67
N ILE A 127 -8.01 11.59 -14.29
CA ILE A 127 -8.69 10.49 -14.99
C ILE A 127 -8.91 10.84 -16.47
N SER A 128 -9.36 12.06 -16.76
CA SER A 128 -9.51 12.56 -18.15
C SER A 128 -8.17 12.54 -18.91
N THR A 129 -7.05 12.82 -18.24
CA THR A 129 -5.73 12.77 -18.89
C THR A 129 -5.38 11.35 -19.32
N PHE A 130 -5.62 10.35 -18.47
CA PHE A 130 -5.41 8.94 -18.83
C PHE A 130 -6.34 8.50 -19.97
N SER A 131 -7.60 8.93 -19.96
CA SER A 131 -8.54 8.62 -21.05
C SER A 131 -8.06 9.20 -22.38
N LYS A 132 -7.55 10.44 -22.38
CA LYS A 132 -7.02 11.10 -23.59
C LYS A 132 -5.79 10.42 -24.19
N ILE A 133 -5.02 9.71 -23.37
CA ILE A 133 -3.84 8.96 -23.85
C ILE A 133 -4.17 7.49 -24.17
N GLY A 134 -5.45 7.13 -24.24
CA GLY A 134 -5.90 5.85 -24.79
C GLY A 134 -6.21 4.76 -23.79
N TYR A 135 -6.64 5.12 -22.55
CA TYR A 135 -7.00 4.14 -21.53
C TYR A 135 -8.46 4.25 -21.08
N SER A 136 -9.10 3.11 -20.92
CA SER A 136 -10.34 2.97 -20.13
C SER A 136 -9.96 2.86 -18.66
N ILE A 137 -10.54 3.72 -17.82
CA ILE A 137 -10.15 3.87 -16.41
C ILE A 137 -11.28 3.45 -15.48
N ASN A 138 -10.95 2.56 -14.55
CA ASN A 138 -11.78 2.26 -13.40
C ASN A 138 -11.05 2.59 -12.11
N PHE A 139 -11.74 3.18 -11.13
CA PHE A 139 -11.19 3.43 -9.81
C PHE A 139 -12.19 3.08 -8.72
N LYS A 140 -11.67 2.62 -7.60
CA LYS A 140 -12.49 2.24 -6.44
C LYS A 140 -11.74 2.42 -5.15
N GLN A 141 -12.44 2.88 -4.10
CA GLN A 141 -11.92 2.82 -2.74
C GLN A 141 -12.16 1.41 -2.21
N LEU A 142 -11.08 0.68 -1.95
CA LEU A 142 -11.11 -0.66 -1.36
C LEU A 142 -10.71 -0.59 0.12
N ASN A 143 -11.26 -1.50 0.94
CA ASN A 143 -10.80 -1.70 2.30
C ASN A 143 -9.99 -3.01 2.35
N SER A 144 -8.75 -2.95 2.78
CA SER A 144 -7.83 -4.09 2.79
C SER A 144 -8.36 -5.30 3.58
N ARG A 145 -9.13 -5.05 4.66
CA ARG A 145 -9.71 -6.14 5.47
C ARG A 145 -10.63 -7.07 4.66
N ASP A 146 -11.26 -6.54 3.61
CA ASP A 146 -12.16 -7.31 2.75
C ASP A 146 -11.39 -8.29 1.84
N TYR A 147 -10.05 -8.23 1.86
CA TYR A 147 -9.12 -9.06 1.09
C TYR A 147 -8.15 -9.87 1.99
N GLY A 148 -8.55 -10.16 3.22
CA GLY A 148 -7.78 -11.00 4.16
C GLY A 148 -6.60 -10.29 4.84
N VAL A 149 -6.60 -8.97 4.85
CA VAL A 149 -5.62 -8.15 5.59
C VAL A 149 -6.18 -7.84 6.97
N PRO A 150 -5.49 -8.15 8.08
CA PRO A 150 -5.99 -7.89 9.45
C PRO A 150 -5.92 -6.41 9.84
N GLN A 151 -6.34 -5.53 8.90
CA GLN A 151 -6.22 -4.07 9.07
C GLN A 151 -7.37 -3.35 8.37
N GLU A 152 -7.99 -2.42 9.05
CA GLU A 152 -8.90 -1.45 8.47
C GLU A 152 -8.09 -0.35 7.75
N ARG A 153 -7.79 -0.58 6.47
CA ARG A 153 -7.00 0.31 5.63
C ARG A 153 -7.70 0.54 4.30
N LYS A 154 -8.21 1.74 4.12
CA LYS A 154 -8.85 2.16 2.88
C LYS A 154 -7.83 2.74 1.92
N ARG A 155 -7.90 2.35 0.64
CA ARG A 155 -7.04 2.85 -0.44
C ARG A 155 -7.86 3.03 -1.72
N VAL A 156 -7.52 4.06 -2.47
CA VAL A 156 -8.05 4.25 -3.82
C VAL A 156 -7.11 3.55 -4.78
N ILE A 157 -7.66 2.61 -5.52
CA ILE A 157 -6.95 1.91 -6.58
C ILE A 157 -7.51 2.41 -7.91
N ILE A 158 -6.64 2.83 -8.80
CA ILE A 158 -6.93 3.27 -10.16
C ILE A 158 -6.32 2.23 -11.08
N VAL A 159 -7.11 1.64 -11.96
CA VAL A 159 -6.63 0.71 -12.97
C VAL A 159 -7.02 1.24 -14.34
N GLY A 160 -6.05 1.33 -15.23
CA GLY A 160 -6.27 1.67 -16.63
C GLY A 160 -5.94 0.48 -17.51
N TYR A 161 -6.85 0.15 -18.40
CA TYR A 161 -6.62 -0.78 -19.52
C TYR A 161 -6.50 0.01 -20.81
N ALA A 162 -5.51 -0.32 -21.65
CA ALA A 162 -5.41 0.26 -22.98
C ALA A 162 -6.69 -0.03 -23.78
N ASN A 163 -7.19 0.94 -24.54
CA ASN A 163 -8.44 0.78 -25.32
C ASN A 163 -8.37 -0.35 -26.38
N SER A 164 -7.15 -0.84 -26.68
CA SER A 164 -6.93 -2.05 -27.48
C SER A 164 -7.35 -3.34 -26.77
N LEU A 165 -7.43 -3.34 -25.44
CA LEU A 165 -8.10 -4.38 -24.68
C LEU A 165 -9.61 -4.09 -24.73
N LEU A 166 -10.39 -4.89 -25.41
CA LEU A 166 -11.83 -4.73 -25.57
C LEU A 166 -12.64 -4.95 -24.27
N GLU A 167 -11.99 -5.00 -23.12
CA GLU A 167 -12.60 -5.24 -21.82
C GLU A 167 -12.31 -4.06 -20.85
N GLU A 168 -13.29 -3.76 -20.00
CA GLU A 168 -13.11 -2.86 -18.86
C GLU A 168 -12.66 -3.65 -17.62
N PHE A 169 -11.76 -3.06 -16.84
CA PHE A 169 -11.35 -3.66 -15.59
C PHE A 169 -12.49 -3.65 -14.56
N ASN A 170 -12.83 -4.81 -14.03
CA ASN A 170 -13.74 -4.95 -12.91
C ASN A 170 -12.97 -5.34 -11.65
N PHE A 171 -13.15 -4.58 -10.55
CA PHE A 171 -12.47 -4.88 -9.30
C PHE A 171 -12.84 -6.26 -8.76
N PRO A 172 -11.87 -6.99 -8.18
CA PRO A 172 -12.15 -8.29 -7.58
C PRO A 172 -13.19 -8.16 -6.46
N SER A 173 -14.05 -9.16 -6.35
CA SER A 173 -14.99 -9.27 -5.22
C SER A 173 -14.23 -9.44 -3.91
N PRO A 174 -14.77 -8.96 -2.77
CA PRO A 174 -14.24 -9.25 -1.45
C PRO A 174 -14.06 -10.76 -1.24
N THR A 175 -12.98 -11.15 -0.59
CA THR A 175 -12.68 -12.55 -0.21
C THR A 175 -13.02 -12.83 1.26
N HIS A 176 -13.27 -11.79 2.07
CA HIS A 176 -13.59 -11.85 3.50
C HIS A 176 -14.73 -10.89 3.83
N THR A 177 -15.51 -11.21 4.86
CA THR A 177 -16.63 -10.38 5.31
C THR A 177 -16.86 -10.51 6.81
N ASN A 178 -17.48 -9.50 7.42
CA ASN A 178 -18.05 -9.64 8.77
C ASN A 178 -19.57 -9.91 8.75
N ASN A 179 -20.15 -9.92 7.56
CA ASN A 179 -21.60 -10.04 7.41
C ASN A 179 -21.97 -11.40 6.80
N SER A 180 -22.19 -12.39 7.67
CA SER A 180 -22.66 -13.72 7.29
C SER A 180 -24.14 -13.77 6.88
N ASN A 181 -24.87 -12.65 7.03
CA ASN A 181 -26.33 -12.64 6.87
C ASN A 181 -26.82 -12.30 5.45
N SER A 182 -25.94 -12.02 4.48
CA SER A 182 -26.31 -11.86 3.09
C SER A 182 -26.06 -13.14 2.30
N ASN A 183 -27.07 -13.62 1.54
CA ASN A 183 -26.99 -14.88 0.77
C ASN A 183 -25.75 -14.95 -0.15
N GLU A 184 -25.28 -13.84 -0.70
CA GLU A 184 -24.11 -13.79 -1.57
C GLU A 184 -22.77 -13.87 -0.82
N LYS A 185 -22.74 -13.62 0.51
CA LYS A 185 -21.53 -13.57 1.33
C LYS A 185 -21.51 -14.64 2.43
N ALA A 186 -22.52 -15.47 2.49
CA ALA A 186 -22.69 -16.49 3.55
C ALA A 186 -21.52 -17.48 3.65
N ASN A 187 -20.78 -17.69 2.56
CA ASN A 187 -19.68 -18.66 2.47
C ASN A 187 -18.28 -17.99 2.52
N LEU A 188 -18.20 -16.66 2.69
CA LEU A 188 -16.89 -16.02 2.80
C LEU A 188 -16.32 -16.16 4.21
N PRO A 189 -15.00 -16.37 4.35
CA PRO A 189 -14.32 -16.29 5.63
C PRO A 189 -14.58 -14.96 6.34
N THR A 190 -14.57 -14.97 7.67
CA THR A 190 -14.61 -13.75 8.47
C THR A 190 -13.32 -12.95 8.31
N TRP A 191 -13.39 -11.64 8.57
CA TRP A 191 -12.19 -10.80 8.58
C TRP A 191 -11.12 -11.34 9.52
N VAL A 192 -9.87 -11.34 9.05
CA VAL A 192 -8.72 -11.80 9.83
C VAL A 192 -8.50 -10.86 11.02
N THR A 193 -8.32 -11.42 12.22
CA THR A 193 -8.15 -10.69 13.47
C THR A 193 -6.67 -10.45 13.78
N LEU A 194 -6.40 -9.56 14.75
CA LEU A 194 -5.06 -9.38 15.29
C LEU A 194 -4.53 -10.66 15.94
N GLN A 195 -5.41 -11.42 16.64
CA GLN A 195 -5.04 -12.72 17.24
C GLN A 195 -4.47 -13.68 16.18
N THR A 196 -5.13 -13.78 15.03
CA THR A 196 -4.67 -14.65 13.93
C THR A 196 -3.36 -14.15 13.31
N ALA A 197 -3.16 -12.83 13.25
CA ALA A 197 -2.03 -12.26 12.54
C ALA A 197 -0.73 -12.21 13.36
N ILE A 198 -0.82 -11.95 14.66
CA ILE A 198 0.34 -11.67 15.52
C ILE A 198 0.30 -12.38 16.87
N GLY A 199 -0.76 -13.17 17.18
CA GLY A 199 -0.93 -13.77 18.50
C GLY A 199 0.02 -14.92 18.82
N ASP A 200 0.77 -15.43 17.83
CA ASP A 200 1.81 -16.45 17.97
C ASP A 200 3.21 -15.85 18.15
N LEU A 201 3.37 -14.53 17.95
CA LEU A 201 4.66 -13.88 18.16
C LEU A 201 4.98 -13.79 19.65
N PRO A 202 6.24 -13.99 20.03
CA PRO A 202 6.69 -13.75 21.40
C PRO A 202 6.60 -12.26 21.77
N GLU A 203 6.98 -11.90 22.97
CA GLU A 203 6.98 -10.50 23.38
C GLU A 203 8.03 -9.70 22.57
N SER A 204 7.58 -8.59 21.97
CA SER A 204 8.47 -7.65 21.28
C SER A 204 9.24 -6.78 22.28
N ILE A 205 10.46 -6.38 21.93
CA ILE A 205 11.32 -5.59 22.81
C ILE A 205 11.41 -4.12 22.36
N PRO A 206 11.67 -3.17 23.28
CA PRO A 206 11.90 -1.79 22.89
C PRO A 206 13.20 -1.64 22.10
N ALA A 207 13.23 -0.69 21.18
CA ALA A 207 14.45 -0.27 20.52
C ALA A 207 15.48 0.25 21.53
N GLN A 208 16.76 0.24 21.15
CA GLN A 208 17.81 0.88 21.94
C GLN A 208 17.62 2.41 22.02
N THR A 209 18.41 3.04 22.89
CA THR A 209 18.43 4.51 23.02
C THR A 209 18.54 5.20 21.66
N LYS A 210 17.83 6.32 21.47
CA LYS A 210 17.71 7.04 20.19
C LYS A 210 17.05 6.23 19.05
N ASN A 211 16.32 5.17 19.41
CA ASN A 211 15.66 4.26 18.44
C ASN A 211 16.63 3.58 17.47
N ILE A 212 17.82 3.25 17.95
CA ILE A 212 18.76 2.39 17.24
C ILE A 212 18.22 0.95 17.28
N PRO A 213 18.29 0.19 16.17
CA PRO A 213 17.88 -1.19 16.14
C PRO A 213 18.68 -2.07 17.09
N ASN A 214 18.04 -3.11 17.64
CA ASN A 214 18.75 -4.16 18.37
C ASN A 214 19.43 -5.12 17.37
N SER A 215 20.68 -5.52 17.68
CA SER A 215 21.46 -6.44 16.83
C SER A 215 21.01 -7.90 16.95
N ASP A 216 20.54 -8.30 18.16
CA ASP A 216 20.35 -9.70 18.55
C ASP A 216 18.87 -10.04 18.77
N LEU A 217 18.05 -9.74 17.76
CA LEU A 217 16.64 -10.10 17.77
C LEU A 217 16.43 -11.57 17.38
N ALA A 218 15.76 -12.36 18.23
CA ALA A 218 15.36 -13.73 17.90
C ALA A 218 14.44 -13.78 16.66
N ILE A 219 13.60 -12.75 16.50
CA ILE A 219 12.77 -12.54 15.32
C ILE A 219 13.15 -11.19 14.72
N SER A 220 13.55 -11.18 13.46
CA SER A 220 13.95 -9.96 12.74
C SER A 220 12.85 -8.90 12.76
N ASN A 221 13.23 -7.66 13.05
CA ASN A 221 12.34 -6.50 13.12
C ASN A 221 11.27 -6.55 14.24
N HIS A 222 11.43 -7.46 15.24
CA HIS A 222 10.45 -7.61 16.31
C HIS A 222 10.74 -6.68 17.50
N GLU A 223 10.97 -5.43 17.17
CA GLU A 223 11.22 -4.34 18.12
C GLU A 223 10.29 -3.15 17.85
N TYR A 224 10.06 -2.32 18.88
CA TYR A 224 9.21 -1.15 18.76
C TYR A 224 9.91 0.15 19.16
N MET A 225 9.48 1.25 18.53
CA MET A 225 9.99 2.60 18.80
C MET A 225 9.73 3.03 20.23
N ILE A 226 10.75 3.56 20.91
CA ILE A 226 10.64 4.23 22.21
C ILE A 226 10.38 5.73 22.05
N GLY A 227 9.94 6.39 23.14
CA GLY A 227 9.67 7.83 23.21
C GLY A 227 8.18 8.19 23.09
N SER A 228 7.91 9.48 23.06
CA SER A 228 6.55 10.03 23.11
C SER A 228 5.74 9.74 21.85
N PHE A 229 4.42 9.71 22.01
CA PHE A 229 3.48 9.77 20.91
C PHE A 229 3.38 11.19 20.32
N SER A 230 2.76 11.34 19.16
CA SER A 230 2.48 12.66 18.60
C SER A 230 1.41 13.38 19.45
N THR A 231 1.38 14.71 19.41
CA THR A 231 0.42 15.52 20.17
C THR A 231 -1.03 15.18 19.87
N ILE A 232 -1.34 14.78 18.63
CA ILE A 232 -2.69 14.37 18.22
C ILE A 232 -3.00 12.89 18.53
N TYR A 233 -2.05 12.16 19.13
CA TYR A 233 -2.24 10.72 19.34
C TYR A 233 -3.45 10.41 20.24
N MET A 234 -3.64 11.21 21.28
CA MET A 234 -4.72 11.05 22.25
C MET A 234 -6.06 11.64 21.77
N SER A 235 -6.18 12.08 20.52
CA SER A 235 -7.45 12.58 19.97
C SER A 235 -8.48 11.49 19.68
N ARG A 236 -8.08 10.21 19.71
CA ARG A 236 -8.96 9.06 19.46
C ARG A 236 -8.41 7.79 20.10
N ASN A 237 -9.24 6.75 20.16
CA ASN A 237 -8.79 5.41 20.54
C ASN A 237 -7.68 4.93 19.57
N ARG A 238 -6.62 4.38 20.14
CA ARG A 238 -5.46 3.83 19.37
C ARG A 238 -5.27 2.34 19.59
N ARG A 239 -6.07 1.72 20.45
CA ARG A 239 -6.02 0.30 20.77
C ARG A 239 -7.18 -0.45 20.13
N ARG A 240 -6.87 -1.59 19.52
CA ARG A 240 -7.82 -2.64 19.14
C ARG A 240 -7.62 -3.85 20.03
N THR A 241 -8.67 -4.62 20.21
CA THR A 241 -8.61 -5.91 20.92
C THR A 241 -8.09 -7.00 19.98
N TRP A 242 -7.74 -8.15 20.56
CA TRP A 242 -7.26 -9.31 19.80
C TRP A 242 -8.24 -9.79 18.72
N ASN A 243 -9.53 -9.67 18.96
CA ASN A 243 -10.59 -10.12 18.05
C ASN A 243 -10.99 -9.08 16.98
N GLU A 244 -10.31 -7.95 16.93
CA GLU A 244 -10.55 -6.89 15.95
C GLU A 244 -9.43 -6.84 14.89
N GLN A 245 -9.66 -6.04 13.83
CA GLN A 245 -8.65 -5.66 12.87
C GLN A 245 -7.88 -4.44 13.37
N SER A 246 -6.58 -4.35 13.07
CA SER A 246 -5.77 -3.18 13.37
C SER A 246 -6.34 -1.91 12.76
N PHE A 247 -6.09 -0.79 13.40
CA PHE A 247 -6.17 0.51 12.74
C PHE A 247 -5.14 0.59 11.61
N THR A 248 -5.35 1.52 10.67
CA THR A 248 -4.37 1.80 9.62
C THR A 248 -2.99 2.09 10.21
N ILE A 249 -1.99 1.28 9.83
CA ILE A 249 -0.58 1.53 10.14
C ILE A 249 -0.13 2.72 9.30
N GLN A 250 0.38 3.76 9.99
CA GLN A 250 0.84 5.01 9.39
C GLN A 250 2.36 5.00 9.24
N ALA A 251 2.88 5.84 8.35
CA ALA A 251 4.31 5.99 8.05
C ALA A 251 5.11 6.68 9.17
N GLY A 252 4.83 6.39 10.42
CA GLY A 252 5.55 6.99 11.53
C GLY A 252 5.28 6.29 12.86
N GLY A 253 6.35 5.88 13.54
CA GLY A 253 6.27 5.17 14.83
C GLY A 253 5.56 5.97 15.94
N ARG A 254 5.56 7.30 15.86
CA ARG A 254 4.79 8.17 16.80
C ARG A 254 3.28 8.04 16.65
N HIS A 255 2.81 7.42 15.57
CA HIS A 255 1.40 7.15 15.25
C HIS A 255 1.09 5.65 15.17
N ALA A 256 2.05 4.78 15.48
CA ALA A 256 1.84 3.34 15.45
C ALA A 256 0.65 2.93 16.32
N PRO A 257 -0.21 2.01 15.88
CA PRO A 257 -1.25 1.45 16.72
C PRO A 257 -0.68 0.82 18.00
N LEU A 258 -1.48 0.76 19.02
CA LEU A 258 -1.12 0.08 20.28
C LEU A 258 -1.31 -1.43 20.13
N HIS A 259 -0.40 -2.16 20.76
CA HIS A 259 -0.54 -3.61 20.91
C HIS A 259 -1.84 -3.95 21.68
N PRO A 260 -2.54 -5.04 21.35
CA PRO A 260 -3.78 -5.43 21.99
C PRO A 260 -3.70 -5.60 23.53
N GLU A 261 -2.53 -5.92 24.07
CA GLU A 261 -2.28 -6.02 25.52
C GLU A 261 -2.19 -4.68 26.22
N SER A 262 -2.00 -3.58 25.49
CA SER A 262 -1.97 -2.25 26.10
C SER A 262 -3.24 -1.98 26.88
N SER A 263 -3.14 -1.15 27.92
CA SER A 263 -4.29 -0.67 28.69
C SER A 263 -5.36 -0.10 27.77
N GLY A 264 -6.61 -0.39 28.04
CA GLY A 264 -7.74 0.17 27.30
C GLY A 264 -7.75 1.70 27.36
N MET A 265 -8.43 2.32 26.42
CA MET A 265 -8.63 3.77 26.41
C MET A 265 -10.09 4.12 26.66
N ARG A 266 -10.34 5.29 27.24
CA ARG A 266 -11.70 5.86 27.40
C ARG A 266 -11.74 7.28 26.82
N LYS A 267 -12.90 7.63 26.27
CA LYS A 267 -13.17 8.98 25.79
C LYS A 267 -13.48 9.88 27.00
N ILE A 268 -12.83 11.03 27.06
CA ILE A 268 -13.08 12.05 28.09
C ILE A 268 -13.99 13.13 27.52
N GLU A 269 -13.63 13.63 26.34
CA GLU A 269 -14.38 14.66 25.62
C GLU A 269 -14.13 14.54 24.09
N THR A 270 -14.69 15.41 23.30
CA THR A 270 -14.42 15.44 21.84
C THR A 270 -12.93 15.56 21.60
N ASP A 271 -12.40 14.68 20.75
CA ASP A 271 -10.97 14.61 20.40
C ASP A 271 -9.99 14.47 21.58
N LYS A 272 -10.48 13.91 22.72
CA LYS A 272 -9.64 13.65 23.88
C LYS A 272 -9.94 12.30 24.48
N TRP A 273 -8.91 11.47 24.56
CA TRP A 273 -8.94 10.13 25.15
C TRP A 273 -7.83 9.98 26.17
N GLU A 274 -8.02 9.10 27.14
CA GLU A 274 -7.00 8.73 28.11
C GLU A 274 -6.90 7.22 28.28
N PHE A 275 -5.77 6.75 28.80
CA PHE A 275 -5.62 5.35 29.19
C PHE A 275 -6.36 5.06 30.49
N LYS A 276 -6.93 3.86 30.59
CA LYS A 276 -7.54 3.36 31.82
C LYS A 276 -6.47 2.89 32.80
N GLY A 277 -6.70 3.12 34.08
CA GLY A 277 -5.82 2.70 35.19
C GLY A 277 -4.86 3.79 35.65
N LYS A 278 -4.34 3.64 36.89
CA LYS A 278 -3.39 4.60 37.50
C LYS A 278 -1.99 4.53 36.88
N THR A 279 -1.54 3.32 36.52
CA THR A 279 -0.26 3.04 35.85
C THR A 279 -0.52 2.25 34.60
N PRO A 280 -0.90 2.92 33.46
CA PRO A 280 -1.28 2.21 32.25
C PRO A 280 -0.05 1.56 31.60
N PHE A 281 -0.21 0.28 31.21
CA PHE A 281 0.73 -0.39 30.34
C PHE A 281 0.48 0.06 28.88
N VAL A 282 1.51 0.59 28.23
CA VAL A 282 1.39 1.15 26.86
C VAL A 282 2.53 0.63 25.99
N LYS A 283 2.18 -0.20 25.02
CA LYS A 283 3.12 -0.82 24.07
C LYS A 283 2.66 -0.55 22.64
N ARG A 284 3.56 -0.11 21.78
CA ARG A 284 3.31 -0.03 20.33
C ARG A 284 3.42 -1.40 19.71
N LEU A 285 2.76 -1.59 18.58
CA LEU A 285 3.08 -2.72 17.71
C LEU A 285 4.53 -2.59 17.23
N SER A 286 5.28 -3.69 17.21
CA SER A 286 6.62 -3.76 16.63
C SER A 286 6.60 -3.63 15.10
N ILE A 287 7.77 -3.48 14.48
CA ILE A 287 7.88 -3.47 13.02
C ILE A 287 7.40 -4.81 12.42
N ARG A 288 7.77 -5.97 13.05
CA ARG A 288 7.34 -7.31 12.61
C ARG A 288 5.83 -7.49 12.73
N GLU A 289 5.24 -7.08 13.84
CA GLU A 289 3.79 -7.10 14.01
C GLU A 289 3.08 -6.23 12.95
N CYS A 290 3.59 -5.02 12.71
CA CYS A 290 3.08 -4.16 11.64
C CYS A 290 3.24 -4.80 10.24
N ALA A 291 4.35 -5.48 9.97
CA ALA A 291 4.60 -6.17 8.71
C ALA A 291 3.63 -7.33 8.49
N ARG A 292 3.41 -8.19 9.49
CA ARG A 292 2.40 -9.27 9.42
C ARG A 292 0.98 -8.72 9.24
N ILE A 293 0.64 -7.63 9.90
CA ILE A 293 -0.65 -6.94 9.72
C ILE A 293 -0.79 -6.39 8.29
N GLN A 294 0.30 -5.95 7.65
CA GLN A 294 0.34 -5.57 6.22
C GLN A 294 0.49 -6.78 5.29
N THR A 295 0.47 -7.99 5.86
CA THR A 295 0.57 -9.28 5.16
C THR A 295 1.89 -9.52 4.41
N PHE A 296 2.98 -8.91 4.88
CA PHE A 296 4.33 -9.33 4.49
C PHE A 296 4.66 -10.69 5.14
N PRO A 297 5.35 -11.60 4.43
CA PRO A 297 5.80 -12.86 4.99
C PRO A 297 6.94 -12.67 6.00
N ASP A 298 7.22 -13.66 6.81
CA ASP A 298 8.19 -13.54 7.92
C ASP A 298 9.65 -13.49 7.45
N ASP A 299 9.93 -14.03 6.30
CA ASP A 299 11.25 -13.96 5.64
C ASP A 299 11.51 -12.60 4.95
N PHE A 300 10.49 -11.75 4.84
CA PHE A 300 10.66 -10.38 4.35
C PHE A 300 11.29 -9.51 5.43
N ILE A 301 12.55 -9.11 5.25
CA ILE A 301 13.34 -8.37 6.25
C ILE A 301 13.39 -6.88 5.90
N PHE A 302 13.05 -6.04 6.88
CA PHE A 302 13.16 -4.59 6.76
C PHE A 302 14.53 -4.12 7.27
N TYR A 303 15.31 -3.50 6.40
CA TYR A 303 16.64 -2.95 6.72
C TYR A 303 16.50 -1.46 7.01
N TYR A 304 16.87 -1.03 8.21
CA TYR A 304 16.81 0.36 8.65
C TYR A 304 17.96 0.69 9.62
N ASN A 305 18.37 1.96 9.63
CA ASN A 305 19.35 2.46 10.58
C ASN A 305 18.69 2.94 11.89
N LYS A 306 17.41 3.30 11.82
CA LYS A 306 16.59 3.70 12.96
C LYS A 306 15.20 3.07 12.84
N VAL A 307 14.68 2.60 13.96
CA VAL A 307 13.36 1.94 14.04
C VAL A 307 12.21 2.77 13.41
N PRO A 308 12.16 4.13 13.50
CA PRO A 308 11.18 4.92 12.78
C PRO A 308 11.17 4.74 11.24
N GLU A 309 12.31 4.40 10.63
CA GLU A 309 12.40 4.13 9.19
C GLU A 309 11.64 2.83 8.83
N GLY A 310 11.69 1.82 9.71
CA GLY A 310 10.89 0.59 9.56
C GLY A 310 9.40 0.88 9.55
N TYR A 311 8.91 1.68 10.50
CA TYR A 311 7.49 2.12 10.48
C TYR A 311 7.13 2.90 9.23
N LYS A 312 8.05 3.75 8.72
CA LYS A 312 7.84 4.49 7.47
C LYS A 312 7.65 3.53 6.30
N MET A 313 8.51 2.54 6.15
CA MET A 313 8.43 1.53 5.09
C MET A 313 7.11 0.76 5.14
N VAL A 314 6.81 0.13 6.28
CA VAL A 314 5.60 -0.67 6.46
C VAL A 314 4.34 0.18 6.32
N GLY A 315 4.31 1.39 6.88
CA GLY A 315 3.15 2.27 6.86
C GLY A 315 2.83 2.84 5.47
N ASN A 316 3.84 3.07 4.62
CA ASN A 316 3.64 3.52 3.23
C ASN A 316 3.27 2.35 2.31
N ALA A 317 3.61 1.12 2.65
CA ALA A 317 3.38 -0.01 1.77
C ALA A 317 1.89 -0.28 1.48
N VAL A 318 1.62 -0.76 0.29
CA VAL A 318 0.35 -1.43 -0.04
C VAL A 318 0.37 -2.81 0.62
N PRO A 319 -0.71 -3.23 1.33
CA PRO A 319 -0.77 -4.58 1.88
C PRO A 319 -0.64 -5.65 0.78
N VAL A 320 0.21 -6.64 1.02
CA VAL A 320 0.57 -7.64 -0.02
C VAL A 320 -0.66 -8.39 -0.53
N LYS A 321 -1.56 -8.84 0.35
CA LYS A 321 -2.78 -9.56 -0.06
C LYS A 321 -3.76 -8.69 -0.86
N LEU A 322 -3.87 -7.38 -0.56
CA LEU A 322 -4.69 -6.47 -1.37
C LEU A 322 -4.10 -6.33 -2.78
N SER A 323 -2.79 -6.12 -2.87
CA SER A 323 -2.05 -6.07 -4.13
C SER A 323 -2.24 -7.35 -4.94
N GLU A 324 -2.05 -8.50 -4.30
CA GLU A 324 -2.20 -9.82 -4.92
C GLU A 324 -3.62 -10.06 -5.47
N ALA A 325 -4.66 -9.64 -4.75
CA ALA A 325 -6.04 -9.76 -5.22
C ALA A 325 -6.29 -8.96 -6.51
N ILE A 326 -5.76 -7.72 -6.58
CA ILE A 326 -5.85 -6.88 -7.78
C ILE A 326 -5.05 -7.50 -8.91
N ALA A 327 -3.82 -7.93 -8.63
CA ALA A 327 -2.92 -8.52 -9.61
C ALA A 327 -3.48 -9.82 -10.20
N LYS A 328 -4.05 -10.72 -9.39
CA LYS A 328 -4.72 -11.96 -9.85
C LYS A 328 -5.87 -11.67 -10.81
N LYS A 329 -6.66 -10.62 -10.52
CA LYS A 329 -7.75 -10.22 -11.42
C LYS A 329 -7.20 -9.77 -12.78
N ILE A 330 -6.18 -8.91 -12.78
CA ILE A 330 -5.53 -8.43 -14.02
C ILE A 330 -4.90 -9.60 -14.77
N TYR A 331 -4.20 -10.50 -14.08
CA TYR A 331 -3.58 -11.69 -14.69
C TYR A 331 -4.62 -12.60 -15.37
N SER A 332 -5.76 -12.81 -14.71
CA SER A 332 -6.87 -13.58 -15.26
C SER A 332 -7.45 -12.96 -16.54
N ASP A 333 -7.67 -11.63 -16.52
CA ASP A 333 -8.22 -10.91 -17.68
C ASP A 333 -7.29 -10.99 -18.89
N LEU A 334 -6.00 -10.72 -18.69
CA LEU A 334 -5.00 -10.79 -19.75
C LEU A 334 -4.81 -12.22 -20.30
N SER A 335 -4.90 -13.22 -19.44
CA SER A 335 -4.78 -14.63 -19.86
C SER A 335 -5.96 -15.07 -20.73
N LYS A 336 -7.19 -14.66 -20.39
CA LYS A 336 -8.40 -14.92 -21.20
C LYS A 336 -8.31 -14.29 -22.57
N GLN A 337 -7.85 -13.02 -22.66
CA GLN A 337 -7.70 -12.34 -23.94
C GLN A 337 -6.67 -13.03 -24.86
N LYS A 338 -5.52 -13.45 -24.30
CA LYS A 338 -4.52 -14.21 -25.06
C LYS A 338 -5.12 -15.50 -25.63
N GLN A 339 -5.96 -16.22 -24.87
CA GLN A 339 -6.65 -17.42 -25.35
C GLN A 339 -7.65 -17.09 -26.46
N LEU A 340 -8.43 -16.02 -26.34
CA LEU A 340 -9.39 -15.58 -27.36
C LEU A 340 -8.71 -15.21 -28.70
N ILE A 341 -7.56 -14.54 -28.65
CA ILE A 341 -6.77 -14.19 -29.84
C ILE A 341 -6.24 -15.46 -30.51
N LEU A 342 -5.74 -16.44 -29.72
CA LEU A 342 -5.21 -17.70 -30.26
C LEU A 342 -6.30 -18.61 -30.82
N SER A 343 -7.52 -18.58 -30.26
CA SER A 343 -8.66 -19.38 -30.74
C SER A 343 -9.39 -18.79 -31.94
N ASN A 344 -9.21 -17.49 -32.24
CA ASN A 344 -9.84 -16.78 -33.37
C ASN A 344 -8.80 -15.93 -34.14
N PRO A 345 -7.84 -16.54 -34.85
CA PRO A 345 -6.77 -15.82 -35.55
C PRO A 345 -7.27 -14.90 -36.68
N ASN A 346 -8.52 -15.05 -37.12
CA ASN A 346 -9.10 -14.28 -38.26
C ASN A 346 -9.84 -13.00 -37.83
N LYS A 347 -9.81 -12.57 -36.57
CA LYS A 347 -10.47 -11.33 -36.08
C LYS A 347 -9.48 -10.18 -35.77
N SER A 348 -8.23 -10.30 -36.14
CA SER A 348 -7.19 -9.27 -35.95
C SER A 348 -6.83 -8.59 -37.27
N THR A 349 -7.79 -7.88 -37.86
CA THR A 349 -7.56 -6.89 -38.92
C THR A 349 -8.42 -5.65 -38.65
#